data_f7b1903e3a1ce4cc26c58cebb0611429
#
_entry.id   f7b1903e3a1ce4cc26c58cebb0611429
#
_cell.length_a   1.000
_cell.length_b   1.000
_cell.length_c   1.000
_cell.angle_alpha   90.00
_cell.angle_beta   90.00
_cell.angle_gamma   90.00
#
_symmetry.space_group_name_H-M   'P 1'
#
loop_
_entity.id
_entity.type
_entity.pdbx_description
1 polymer ?
#
loop_
_entity_poly.entity_id
_entity_poly.type
_entity_poly.pdbx_seq_one_letter_code
_entity_poly.pdbx_strand_id
1 'polypeptide(L)'
;MKKFIAALAGASAAFGLVACGSVESNDNAEPTDANNETVSADEWKAPEGLSGSIDYYSANPQGLTDALVEAFQDRTGVTVNVFAGTTGEVTAKIKAEEANPRADVVYLASWNAANKQAQTGALESYKPENIQDANADWNADDDTFHGRDGSALALVANTDVVSDIPSDWEDLADPKYADQVIMPDPRESGTAADLLTAMIAEWGEDKTWELFDKLFDNGMIVQGANGPALDQVTSGSKGIVFGGVDYSAYSAKGKGEPLEIVIPSSGTTVTPRPVMIMKSSDNMDAAKAFVDFMFSEEAQQISASKNMIPSNKNVDPKNGPKLADINQISDDWAAISKESKNVREQFADRYLK
;
A
#
# COMPACT_ATOMS: atom_id res chain seq x y z
N MET A 1 -59.87 0.47 6.04
CA MET A 1 -60.96 0.41 5.05
C MET A 1 -60.36 0.44 3.66
N LYS A 2 -60.80 -0.54 2.86
CA LYS A 2 -60.67 -0.69 1.40
C LYS A 2 -59.29 -1.01 0.81
N LYS A 3 -59.13 -2.27 0.64
CA LYS A 3 -58.57 -3.12 -0.39
C LYS A 3 -58.96 -2.69 -1.82
N PHE A 4 -58.02 -2.80 -2.77
CA PHE A 4 -58.35 -3.30 -4.11
C PHE A 4 -57.16 -4.09 -4.67
N ILE A 5 -57.47 -5.32 -5.00
CA ILE A 5 -56.73 -6.32 -5.76
C ILE A 5 -57.26 -6.24 -7.20
N ALA A 6 -56.39 -6.29 -8.18
CA ALA A 6 -56.73 -6.82 -9.49
C ALA A 6 -55.53 -7.42 -10.19
N ALA A 7 -55.71 -8.62 -10.60
CA ALA A 7 -54.84 -9.58 -11.23
C ALA A 7 -55.17 -9.74 -12.73
N LEU A 8 -54.36 -10.58 -13.40
CA LEU A 8 -54.54 -11.28 -14.69
C LEU A 8 -54.22 -10.48 -15.97
N ALA A 9 -53.68 -11.02 -17.04
CA ALA A 9 -53.25 -12.32 -17.56
C ALA A 9 -52.44 -12.00 -18.81
N GLY A 10 -51.35 -12.61 -19.26
CA GLY A 10 -51.24 -13.92 -19.87
C GLY A 10 -51.53 -13.90 -21.37
N ALA A 11 -50.49 -13.99 -22.24
CA ALA A 11 -50.64 -14.61 -23.57
C ALA A 11 -49.27 -14.98 -24.16
N SER A 12 -49.10 -16.27 -24.33
CA SER A 12 -48.06 -16.91 -25.15
C SER A 12 -48.47 -16.91 -26.62
N ALA A 13 -47.53 -16.76 -27.55
CA ALA A 13 -47.68 -17.32 -28.88
C ALA A 13 -46.30 -17.57 -29.49
N ALA A 14 -46.13 -18.77 -29.99
CA ALA A 14 -44.97 -19.34 -30.62
C ALA A 14 -45.06 -19.31 -32.16
N PHE A 15 -43.98 -19.72 -32.79
CA PHE A 15 -43.74 -20.19 -34.16
C PHE A 15 -43.30 -19.19 -35.26
N GLY A 16 -42.21 -19.63 -35.90
CA GLY A 16 -41.83 -19.24 -37.22
C GLY A 16 -40.37 -19.58 -37.60
N LEU A 17 -40.08 -20.85 -37.87
CA LEU A 17 -38.91 -21.26 -38.63
C LEU A 17 -39.07 -20.93 -40.10
N VAL A 18 -38.08 -20.29 -40.71
CA VAL A 18 -37.82 -20.42 -42.16
C VAL A 18 -36.31 -20.51 -42.36
N ALA A 19 -35.93 -21.50 -43.16
CA ALA A 19 -34.60 -21.88 -43.49
C ALA A 19 -34.11 -21.29 -44.83
N CYS A 20 -32.77 -21.37 -45.00
CA CYS A 20 -31.96 -21.42 -46.22
C CYS A 20 -31.64 -20.13 -46.99
N GLY A 21 -30.35 -19.91 -47.08
CA GLY A 21 -29.72 -19.07 -48.12
C GLY A 21 -28.23 -18.98 -47.87
N SER A 22 -27.46 -19.92 -48.45
CA SER A 22 -26.00 -19.95 -48.47
C SER A 22 -25.44 -18.85 -49.35
N VAL A 23 -24.49 -18.06 -48.87
CA VAL A 23 -23.45 -17.42 -49.67
C VAL A 23 -22.11 -17.55 -48.89
N GLU A 24 -21.20 -18.27 -49.50
CA GLU A 24 -19.78 -18.32 -49.12
C GLU A 24 -19.14 -16.95 -49.36
N SER A 25 -18.45 -16.43 -48.36
CA SER A 25 -17.26 -15.64 -48.54
C SER A 25 -16.30 -15.86 -47.39
N ASN A 26 -15.17 -16.44 -47.71
CA ASN A 26 -13.97 -16.55 -46.92
C ASN A 26 -13.56 -15.15 -46.40
N ASP A 27 -13.38 -15.06 -45.13
CA ASP A 27 -12.32 -14.27 -44.50
C ASP A 27 -12.00 -14.89 -43.16
N ASN A 28 -10.92 -15.68 -43.16
CA ASN A 28 -10.22 -16.08 -41.95
C ASN A 28 -9.58 -14.85 -41.32
N ALA A 29 -10.17 -14.35 -40.25
CA ALA A 29 -9.48 -13.62 -39.21
C ALA A 29 -9.82 -14.31 -37.90
N GLU A 30 -8.98 -15.23 -37.47
CA GLU A 30 -8.93 -15.69 -36.11
C GLU A 30 -8.68 -14.48 -35.19
N PRO A 31 -9.44 -14.31 -34.08
CA PRO A 31 -9.01 -13.40 -33.03
C PRO A 31 -7.75 -14.01 -32.41
N THR A 32 -6.63 -13.34 -32.55
CA THR A 32 -5.45 -13.60 -31.77
C THR A 32 -5.82 -13.46 -30.30
N ASP A 33 -5.99 -14.58 -29.62
CA ASP A 33 -5.91 -14.66 -28.18
C ASP A 33 -4.60 -14.00 -27.77
N ALA A 34 -4.73 -12.84 -27.12
CA ALA A 34 -3.65 -12.27 -26.38
C ALA A 34 -3.29 -13.32 -25.32
N ASN A 35 -2.20 -14.01 -25.52
CA ASN A 35 -1.59 -14.89 -24.54
C ASN A 35 -1.43 -14.09 -23.24
N ASN A 36 -2.40 -14.25 -22.36
CA ASN A 36 -2.20 -14.02 -20.96
C ASN A 36 -1.37 -15.21 -20.47
N GLU A 37 -0.06 -15.16 -20.66
CA GLU A 37 0.85 -16.03 -19.95
C GLU A 37 0.70 -15.70 -18.48
N THR A 38 -0.24 -16.37 -17.81
CA THR A 38 -0.20 -16.55 -16.39
C THR A 38 1.07 -17.34 -16.11
N VAL A 39 2.16 -16.65 -15.77
CA VAL A 39 3.30 -17.27 -15.12
C VAL A 39 2.70 -17.94 -13.89
N SER A 40 2.65 -19.26 -13.88
CA SER A 40 2.23 -20.00 -12.70
C SER A 40 3.32 -19.80 -11.66
N ALA A 41 3.07 -18.94 -10.67
CA ALA A 41 3.92 -18.88 -9.49
C ALA A 41 4.05 -20.28 -8.91
N ASP A 42 5.24 -20.65 -8.46
CA ASP A 42 5.38 -21.85 -7.67
C ASP A 42 4.50 -21.70 -6.42
N GLU A 43 3.49 -22.56 -6.32
CA GLU A 43 2.57 -22.54 -5.19
C GLU A 43 3.33 -22.77 -3.88
N TRP A 44 3.15 -21.86 -2.92
CA TRP A 44 3.76 -22.04 -1.61
C TRP A 44 3.20 -23.30 -0.93
N LYS A 45 4.10 -24.10 -0.36
CA LYS A 45 3.76 -25.35 0.32
C LYS A 45 3.71 -25.11 1.85
N ALA A 46 2.51 -25.22 2.39
CA ALA A 46 2.31 -25.09 3.83
C ALA A 46 3.03 -26.22 4.61
N PRO A 47 3.67 -25.91 5.73
CA PRO A 47 4.14 -26.93 6.66
C PRO A 47 2.99 -27.82 7.16
N GLU A 48 3.29 -29.12 7.37
CA GLU A 48 2.30 -30.05 7.90
C GLU A 48 1.98 -29.77 9.37
N GLY A 49 0.76 -30.06 9.80
CA GLY A 49 0.36 -30.00 11.21
C GLY A 49 -0.05 -28.64 11.73
N LEU A 50 -0.08 -27.60 10.89
CA LEU A 50 -0.60 -26.29 11.28
C LEU A 50 -2.08 -26.37 11.64
N SER A 51 -2.49 -25.63 12.67
CA SER A 51 -3.89 -25.57 13.12
C SER A 51 -4.14 -24.36 14.04
N GLY A 52 -5.38 -24.15 14.42
CA GLY A 52 -5.78 -23.09 15.34
C GLY A 52 -5.95 -21.75 14.65
N SER A 53 -5.57 -20.66 15.32
CA SER A 53 -5.71 -19.31 14.81
C SER A 53 -4.52 -18.44 15.15
N ILE A 54 -4.37 -17.35 14.38
CA ILE A 54 -3.47 -16.23 14.67
C ILE A 54 -4.24 -14.91 14.63
N ASP A 55 -3.82 -13.96 15.47
CA ASP A 55 -4.29 -12.58 15.44
C ASP A 55 -3.31 -11.71 14.63
N TYR A 56 -3.78 -11.26 13.47
CA TYR A 56 -3.00 -10.48 12.49
C TYR A 56 -3.41 -9.01 12.50
N TYR A 57 -2.47 -8.13 12.85
CA TYR A 57 -2.69 -6.68 12.85
C TYR A 57 -2.07 -6.04 11.62
N SER A 58 -2.90 -5.45 10.75
CA SER A 58 -2.48 -4.93 9.46
C SER A 58 -2.75 -3.43 9.32
N ALA A 59 -1.72 -2.67 8.97
CA ALA A 59 -1.81 -1.27 8.56
C ALA A 59 -1.70 -1.12 7.03
N ASN A 60 -2.25 -2.08 6.29
CA ASN A 60 -2.12 -2.19 4.85
C ASN A 60 -3.49 -2.14 4.16
N PRO A 61 -3.54 -1.92 2.83
CA PRO A 61 -4.82 -1.88 2.12
C PRO A 61 -5.66 -3.12 2.36
N GLN A 62 -6.96 -2.93 2.62
CA GLN A 62 -7.86 -4.03 2.91
C GLN A 62 -7.80 -5.13 1.84
N GLY A 63 -7.83 -4.76 0.56
CA GLY A 63 -7.80 -5.74 -0.53
C GLY A 63 -6.47 -6.51 -0.67
N LEU A 64 -5.35 -6.00 -0.10
CA LEU A 64 -4.10 -6.76 0.02
C LEU A 64 -4.19 -7.71 1.21
N THR A 65 -4.62 -7.18 2.35
CA THR A 65 -4.80 -7.95 3.59
C THR A 65 -5.71 -9.14 3.37
N ASP A 66 -6.89 -8.93 2.77
CA ASP A 66 -7.87 -9.99 2.49
C ASP A 66 -7.30 -11.07 1.56
N ALA A 67 -6.62 -10.67 0.48
CA ALA A 67 -6.05 -11.63 -0.47
C ALA A 67 -4.93 -12.49 0.13
N LEU A 68 -4.07 -11.89 0.99
CA LEU A 68 -3.04 -12.65 1.70
C LEU A 68 -3.63 -13.63 2.72
N VAL A 69 -4.64 -13.18 3.46
CA VAL A 69 -5.33 -14.01 4.47
C VAL A 69 -6.08 -15.16 3.80
N GLU A 70 -6.85 -14.89 2.74
CA GLU A 70 -7.58 -15.91 1.99
C GLU A 70 -6.62 -16.99 1.47
N ALA A 71 -5.55 -16.58 0.77
CA ALA A 71 -4.59 -17.52 0.21
C ALA A 71 -3.90 -18.37 1.30
N PHE A 72 -3.51 -17.76 2.43
CA PHE A 72 -2.89 -18.52 3.52
C PHE A 72 -3.88 -19.49 4.19
N GLN A 73 -5.11 -19.06 4.46
CA GLN A 73 -6.15 -19.92 5.06
C GLN A 73 -6.49 -21.10 4.18
N ASP A 74 -6.59 -20.90 2.86
CA ASP A 74 -6.88 -21.95 1.89
C ASP A 74 -5.76 -23.02 1.85
N ARG A 75 -4.49 -22.60 2.05
CA ARG A 75 -3.33 -23.49 2.06
C ARG A 75 -3.13 -24.25 3.37
N THR A 76 -3.55 -23.68 4.49
CA THR A 76 -3.18 -24.20 5.82
C THR A 76 -4.36 -24.64 6.67
N GLY A 77 -5.57 -24.11 6.44
CA GLY A 77 -6.70 -24.25 7.34
C GLY A 77 -6.57 -23.50 8.66
N VAL A 78 -5.49 -22.72 8.87
CA VAL A 78 -5.31 -21.84 10.03
C VAL A 78 -6.25 -20.65 9.90
N THR A 79 -7.00 -20.32 10.96
CA THR A 79 -7.85 -19.11 10.96
C THR A 79 -7.02 -17.88 11.23
N VAL A 80 -7.17 -16.83 10.42
CA VAL A 80 -6.49 -15.53 10.62
C VAL A 80 -7.52 -14.49 11.05
N ASN A 81 -7.45 -14.04 12.30
CA ASN A 81 -8.28 -12.97 12.82
C ASN A 81 -7.62 -11.62 12.52
N VAL A 82 -8.28 -10.79 11.73
CA VAL A 82 -7.68 -9.53 11.26
C VAL A 82 -8.14 -8.35 12.09
N PHE A 83 -7.18 -7.55 12.58
CA PHE A 83 -7.41 -6.16 12.94
C PHE A 83 -6.76 -5.26 11.89
N ALA A 84 -7.57 -4.49 11.16
CA ALA A 84 -7.11 -3.56 10.14
C ALA A 84 -7.26 -2.11 10.61
N GLY A 85 -6.24 -1.28 10.35
CA GLY A 85 -6.24 0.14 10.69
C GLY A 85 -5.05 0.88 10.07
N THR A 86 -4.87 2.13 10.43
CA THR A 86 -3.67 2.90 10.09
C THR A 86 -2.48 2.44 10.94
N THR A 87 -1.26 2.79 10.54
CA THR A 87 -0.06 2.52 11.36
C THR A 87 -0.21 3.08 12.78
N GLY A 88 -0.82 4.25 12.92
CA GLY A 88 -1.09 4.88 14.23
C GLY A 88 -2.06 4.07 15.08
N GLU A 89 -3.16 3.59 14.50
CA GLU A 89 -4.17 2.78 15.19
C GLU A 89 -3.62 1.42 15.60
N VAL A 90 -2.90 0.74 14.71
CA VAL A 90 -2.27 -0.56 15.01
C VAL A 90 -1.27 -0.43 16.16
N THR A 91 -0.38 0.57 16.11
CA THR A 91 0.61 0.78 17.18
C THR A 91 -0.02 1.21 18.50
N ALA A 92 -1.08 2.02 18.46
CA ALA A 92 -1.85 2.40 19.65
C ALA A 92 -2.56 1.19 20.27
N LYS A 93 -3.12 0.28 19.46
CA LYS A 93 -3.73 -0.97 19.93
C LYS A 93 -2.71 -1.88 20.59
N ILE A 94 -1.56 -2.12 19.95
CA ILE A 94 -0.47 -2.92 20.56
C ILE A 94 -0.07 -2.34 21.91
N LYS A 95 0.07 -1.03 22.02
CA LYS A 95 0.39 -0.37 23.29
C LYS A 95 -0.72 -0.51 24.34
N ALA A 96 -1.97 -0.41 23.94
CA ALA A 96 -3.11 -0.60 24.86
C ALA A 96 -3.20 -2.03 25.38
N GLU A 97 -2.71 -3.00 24.63
CA GLU A 97 -2.69 -4.43 24.95
C GLU A 97 -1.37 -4.89 25.61
N GLU A 98 -0.45 -3.98 25.94
CA GLU A 98 0.88 -4.30 26.49
C GLU A 98 0.81 -5.24 27.72
N ALA A 99 -0.21 -5.07 28.59
CA ALA A 99 -0.41 -5.91 29.76
C ALA A 99 -1.00 -7.31 29.43
N ASN A 100 -1.61 -7.48 28.26
CA ASN A 100 -2.18 -8.73 27.78
C ASN A 100 -2.11 -8.74 26.24
N PRO A 101 -0.93 -8.96 25.65
CA PRO A 101 -0.72 -8.92 24.22
C PRO A 101 -1.61 -9.92 23.48
N ARG A 102 -2.09 -9.54 22.30
CA ARG A 102 -2.99 -10.35 21.48
C ARG A 102 -2.40 -10.64 20.11
N ALA A 103 -1.71 -9.66 19.51
CA ALA A 103 -1.18 -9.81 18.18
C ALA A 103 -0.15 -10.94 18.10
N ASP A 104 -0.27 -11.81 17.11
CA ASP A 104 0.74 -12.78 16.72
C ASP A 104 1.66 -12.23 15.64
N VAL A 105 1.06 -11.69 14.57
CA VAL A 105 1.76 -11.09 13.44
C VAL A 105 1.30 -9.66 13.22
N VAL A 106 2.24 -8.76 12.99
CA VAL A 106 1.98 -7.34 12.73
C VAL A 106 2.61 -6.95 11.40
N TYR A 107 1.85 -6.25 10.54
CA TYR A 107 2.32 -5.75 9.26
C TYR A 107 2.02 -4.26 9.15
N LEU A 108 3.09 -3.44 9.24
CA LEU A 108 2.99 -1.97 9.26
C LEU A 108 3.31 -1.35 7.91
N ALA A 109 2.90 -0.10 7.74
CA ALA A 109 3.21 0.72 6.58
C ALA A 109 4.33 1.75 6.86
N SER A 110 5.18 1.51 7.85
CA SER A 110 6.26 2.40 8.25
C SER A 110 7.41 1.63 8.86
N TRP A 111 8.60 1.81 8.29
CA TRP A 111 9.85 1.29 8.82
C TRP A 111 10.13 1.83 10.23
N ASN A 112 9.97 3.14 10.41
CA ASN A 112 10.23 3.78 11.70
C ASN A 112 9.31 3.26 12.81
N ALA A 113 8.06 2.93 12.49
CA ALA A 113 7.14 2.35 13.46
C ALA A 113 7.56 0.93 13.87
N ALA A 114 8.02 0.11 12.92
CA ALA A 114 8.56 -1.22 13.19
C ALA A 114 9.84 -1.16 14.03
N ASN A 115 10.77 -0.26 13.69
CA ASN A 115 12.00 -0.05 14.47
C ASN A 115 11.70 0.36 15.92
N LYS A 116 10.72 1.24 16.14
CA LYS A 116 10.26 1.57 17.50
C LYS A 116 9.68 0.36 18.22
N GLN A 117 8.92 -0.48 17.52
CA GLN A 117 8.38 -1.72 18.11
C GLN A 117 9.51 -2.71 18.46
N ALA A 118 10.54 -2.86 17.62
CA ALA A 118 11.70 -3.68 17.88
C ALA A 118 12.46 -3.24 19.16
N GLN A 119 12.59 -1.92 19.37
CA GLN A 119 13.23 -1.36 20.56
C GLN A 119 12.52 -1.70 21.88
N THR A 120 11.26 -2.12 21.85
CA THR A 120 10.54 -2.62 23.06
C THR A 120 11.01 -4.01 23.50
N GLY A 121 11.72 -4.73 22.63
CA GLY A 121 12.13 -6.12 22.86
C GLY A 121 10.99 -7.15 22.73
N ALA A 122 9.82 -6.74 22.25
CA ALA A 122 8.62 -7.59 22.13
C ALA A 122 8.56 -8.43 20.85
N LEU A 123 9.51 -8.22 19.91
CA LEU A 123 9.53 -8.94 18.64
C LEU A 123 10.36 -10.20 18.70
N GLU A 124 9.87 -11.26 18.07
CA GLU A 124 10.63 -12.49 17.82
C GLU A 124 11.65 -12.25 16.72
N SER A 125 12.87 -12.75 16.88
CA SER A 125 13.87 -12.78 15.83
C SER A 125 13.60 -14.01 14.97
N TYR A 126 13.22 -13.79 13.72
CA TYR A 126 12.88 -14.88 12.79
C TYR A 126 13.26 -14.51 11.37
N LYS A 127 13.99 -15.39 10.71
CA LYS A 127 14.42 -15.24 9.32
C LYS A 127 13.51 -16.07 8.41
N PRO A 128 12.66 -15.46 7.57
CA PRO A 128 11.77 -16.16 6.66
C PRO A 128 12.53 -17.04 5.65
N GLU A 129 11.93 -18.15 5.21
CA GLU A 129 12.56 -19.12 4.32
C GLU A 129 13.03 -18.52 3.00
N ASN A 130 12.23 -17.61 2.38
CA ASN A 130 12.52 -17.04 1.07
C ASN A 130 13.12 -15.62 1.14
N ILE A 131 13.69 -15.24 2.27
CA ILE A 131 14.21 -13.89 2.48
C ILE A 131 15.41 -13.54 1.57
N GLN A 132 16.14 -14.53 1.05
CA GLN A 132 17.27 -14.32 0.13
C GLN A 132 16.85 -13.69 -1.21
N ASP A 133 15.60 -13.86 -1.62
CA ASP A 133 15.05 -13.28 -2.85
C ASP A 133 14.51 -11.85 -2.61
N ALA A 134 14.35 -11.47 -1.36
CA ALA A 134 13.89 -10.16 -0.97
C ALA A 134 14.99 -9.09 -1.06
N ASN A 135 14.60 -7.82 -1.03
CA ASN A 135 15.54 -6.73 -0.92
C ASN A 135 16.22 -6.73 0.45
N ALA A 136 17.55 -6.88 0.47
CA ALA A 136 18.34 -7.02 1.68
C ALA A 136 18.26 -5.76 2.57
N ASP A 137 18.19 -4.58 1.96
CA ASP A 137 18.16 -3.28 2.67
C ASP A 137 16.84 -3.04 3.40
N TRP A 138 15.86 -3.92 3.20
CA TRP A 138 14.57 -3.87 3.86
C TRP A 138 14.46 -4.84 5.04
N ASN A 139 15.56 -5.34 5.55
CA ASN A 139 15.59 -6.27 6.69
C ASN A 139 16.26 -5.61 7.90
N ALA A 140 15.72 -5.86 9.10
CA ALA A 140 16.41 -5.49 10.33
C ALA A 140 17.63 -6.39 10.54
N ASP A 141 18.74 -5.81 11.04
CA ASP A 141 20.00 -6.54 11.26
C ASP A 141 19.88 -7.73 12.23
N ASP A 142 18.89 -7.69 13.12
CA ASP A 142 18.62 -8.69 14.15
C ASP A 142 17.45 -9.65 13.78
N ASP A 143 17.02 -9.62 12.53
CA ASP A 143 15.91 -10.41 12.00
C ASP A 143 14.59 -10.23 12.77
N THR A 144 14.37 -9.09 13.46
CA THR A 144 13.13 -8.84 14.22
C THR A 144 11.96 -8.37 13.34
N PHE A 145 12.24 -7.82 12.16
CA PHE A 145 11.23 -7.47 11.17
C PHE A 145 11.83 -7.38 9.76
N HIS A 146 10.99 -7.56 8.75
CA HIS A 146 11.40 -7.58 7.34
C HIS A 146 10.40 -6.86 6.48
N GLY A 147 10.87 -5.98 5.59
CA GLY A 147 10.05 -5.32 4.58
C GLY A 147 9.66 -6.30 3.48
N ARG A 148 8.40 -6.69 3.44
CA ARG A 148 7.90 -7.67 2.47
C ARG A 148 7.45 -7.08 1.14
N ASP A 149 7.11 -5.81 1.13
CA ASP A 149 6.84 -4.97 -0.05
C ASP A 149 7.07 -3.50 0.30
N GLY A 150 6.94 -2.63 -0.66
CA GLY A 150 7.12 -1.19 -0.49
C GLY A 150 6.08 -0.38 -1.26
N SER A 151 6.06 0.91 -1.00
CA SER A 151 5.29 1.89 -1.74
C SER A 151 6.11 3.14 -1.98
N ALA A 152 6.12 3.64 -3.21
CA ALA A 152 6.73 4.91 -3.54
C ALA A 152 5.80 6.06 -3.16
N LEU A 153 6.38 7.16 -2.71
CA LEU A 153 5.65 8.40 -2.47
C LEU A 153 5.73 9.26 -3.74
N ALA A 154 4.59 9.75 -4.19
CA ALA A 154 4.47 10.43 -5.47
C ALA A 154 3.75 11.78 -5.34
N LEU A 155 3.89 12.61 -6.36
CA LEU A 155 2.94 13.65 -6.65
C LEU A 155 1.78 12.99 -7.40
N VAL A 156 0.57 13.08 -6.86
CA VAL A 156 -0.63 12.55 -7.51
C VAL A 156 -1.50 13.70 -7.95
N ALA A 157 -1.52 13.98 -9.24
CA ALA A 157 -2.23 15.12 -9.82
C ALA A 157 -3.52 14.69 -10.50
N ASN A 158 -4.61 15.42 -10.27
CA ASN A 158 -5.86 15.28 -11.00
C ASN A 158 -5.76 16.11 -12.29
N THR A 159 -5.77 15.45 -13.45
CA THR A 159 -5.57 16.07 -14.77
C THR A 159 -6.76 16.93 -15.23
N ASP A 160 -7.94 16.78 -14.60
CA ASP A 160 -9.10 17.64 -14.86
C ASP A 160 -9.02 18.96 -14.08
N VAL A 161 -8.21 19.01 -13.00
CA VAL A 161 -8.03 20.18 -12.15
C VAL A 161 -6.73 20.92 -12.47
N VAL A 162 -5.64 20.16 -12.70
CA VAL A 162 -4.29 20.69 -12.92
C VAL A 162 -3.87 20.36 -14.35
N SER A 163 -3.76 21.40 -15.19
CA SER A 163 -3.35 21.25 -16.59
C SER A 163 -1.83 21.15 -16.81
N ASP A 164 -1.06 21.73 -15.90
CA ASP A 164 0.41 21.71 -15.92
C ASP A 164 0.86 20.80 -14.77
N ILE A 165 1.28 19.57 -15.11
CA ILE A 165 1.61 18.54 -14.13
C ILE A 165 3.02 18.83 -13.57
N PRO A 166 3.17 18.94 -12.22
CA PRO A 166 4.48 19.16 -11.60
C PRO A 166 5.39 17.95 -11.81
N SER A 167 6.69 18.18 -11.91
CA SER A 167 7.72 17.15 -12.09
C SER A 167 8.53 16.89 -10.81
N ASP A 168 8.47 17.82 -9.85
CA ASP A 168 9.26 17.75 -8.63
C ASP A 168 8.53 18.39 -7.42
N TRP A 169 9.01 18.09 -6.23
CA TRP A 169 8.49 18.63 -4.97
C TRP A 169 8.50 20.16 -4.93
N GLU A 170 9.61 20.77 -5.39
CA GLU A 170 9.81 22.23 -5.36
C GLU A 170 8.86 22.95 -6.34
N ASP A 171 8.41 22.31 -7.42
CA ASP A 171 7.48 22.90 -8.40
C ASP A 171 6.18 23.36 -7.73
N LEU A 172 5.75 22.67 -6.66
CA LEU A 172 4.51 22.98 -5.96
C LEU A 172 4.52 24.32 -5.22
N ALA A 173 5.68 24.96 -5.06
CA ALA A 173 5.80 26.31 -4.55
C ALA A 173 5.46 27.39 -5.60
N ASP A 174 5.29 27.02 -6.88
CA ASP A 174 4.86 27.95 -7.93
C ASP A 174 3.41 28.43 -7.64
N PRO A 175 3.12 29.73 -7.71
CA PRO A 175 1.77 30.28 -7.53
C PRO A 175 0.67 29.66 -8.39
N LYS A 176 1.01 29.02 -9.51
CA LYS A 176 0.03 28.30 -10.33
C LYS A 176 -0.64 27.11 -9.60
N TYR A 177 -0.01 26.60 -8.55
CA TYR A 177 -0.56 25.53 -7.70
C TYR A 177 -1.12 26.04 -6.36
N ALA A 178 -1.29 27.38 -6.23
CA ALA A 178 -1.82 27.97 -5.02
C ALA A 178 -3.15 27.33 -4.61
N ASP A 179 -3.28 26.94 -3.33
CA ASP A 179 -4.43 26.27 -2.74
C ASP A 179 -4.80 24.89 -3.34
N GLN A 180 -3.97 24.33 -4.23
CA GLN A 180 -4.25 23.06 -4.91
C GLN A 180 -3.63 21.84 -4.22
N VAL A 181 -2.70 22.03 -3.30
CA VAL A 181 -1.91 20.95 -2.71
C VAL A 181 -2.48 20.48 -1.38
N ILE A 182 -2.52 19.16 -1.20
CA ILE A 182 -2.85 18.49 0.06
C ILE A 182 -1.77 17.45 0.40
N MET A 183 -1.44 17.32 1.67
CA MET A 183 -0.53 16.30 2.19
C MET A 183 -1.25 15.43 3.22
N PRO A 184 -1.04 14.10 3.25
CA PRO A 184 -1.47 13.26 4.36
C PRO A 184 -0.80 13.70 5.68
N ASP A 185 -1.54 13.65 6.78
CA ASP A 185 -1.00 14.04 8.10
C ASP A 185 0.07 13.03 8.57
N PRO A 186 1.32 13.46 8.81
CA PRO A 186 2.38 12.57 9.28
C PRO A 186 2.10 11.93 10.66
N ARG A 187 1.12 12.44 11.42
CA ARG A 187 0.69 11.84 12.69
C ARG A 187 -0.18 10.60 12.46
N GLU A 188 -0.91 10.55 11.34
CA GLU A 188 -1.83 9.48 10.96
C GLU A 188 -1.24 8.54 9.90
N SER A 189 -0.49 9.09 8.93
CA SER A 189 0.16 8.36 7.85
C SER A 189 1.61 8.01 8.19
N GLY A 190 1.91 6.72 8.28
CA GLY A 190 3.27 6.23 8.49
C GLY A 190 4.19 6.58 7.33
N THR A 191 3.71 6.45 6.09
CA THR A 191 4.50 6.76 4.87
C THR A 191 4.79 8.25 4.75
N ALA A 192 3.84 9.13 5.08
CA ALA A 192 4.08 10.57 5.09
C ALA A 192 5.13 10.97 6.14
N ALA A 193 5.11 10.31 7.31
CA ALA A 193 6.15 10.53 8.33
C ALA A 193 7.51 10.02 7.88
N ASP A 194 7.58 8.90 7.18
CA ASP A 194 8.83 8.32 6.67
C ASP A 194 9.41 9.19 5.54
N LEU A 195 8.58 9.73 4.62
CA LEU A 195 9.01 10.67 3.60
C LEU A 195 9.63 11.94 4.23
N LEU A 196 8.92 12.56 5.16
CA LEU A 196 9.41 13.75 5.84
C LEU A 196 10.73 13.49 6.57
N THR A 197 10.83 12.33 7.23
CA THR A 197 12.06 11.93 7.93
C THR A 197 13.22 11.71 6.96
N ALA A 198 12.97 11.08 5.81
CA ALA A 198 13.98 10.88 4.78
C ALA A 198 14.46 12.20 4.15
N MET A 199 13.54 13.13 3.89
CA MET A 199 13.90 14.49 3.43
C MET A 199 14.81 15.20 4.43
N ILE A 200 14.53 15.11 5.72
CA ILE A 200 15.38 15.71 6.76
C ILE A 200 16.74 15.01 6.85
N ALA A 201 16.76 13.68 6.81
CA ALA A 201 17.99 12.91 6.90
C ALA A 201 18.96 13.22 5.75
N GLU A 202 18.43 13.37 4.52
CA GLU A 202 19.25 13.54 3.32
C GLU A 202 19.47 15.00 2.96
N TRP A 203 18.44 15.84 3.03
CA TRP A 203 18.54 17.25 2.62
C TRP A 203 18.90 18.17 3.78
N GLY A 204 18.76 17.71 5.03
CA GLY A 204 18.90 18.49 6.25
C GLY A 204 17.61 19.24 6.63
N GLU A 205 17.53 19.61 7.92
CA GLU A 205 16.37 20.31 8.47
C GLU A 205 16.09 21.63 7.75
N ASP A 206 17.12 22.48 7.55
CA ASP A 206 16.95 23.82 7.00
C ASP A 206 16.30 23.78 5.61
N LYS A 207 16.83 22.94 4.69
CA LYS A 207 16.31 22.83 3.32
C LYS A 207 14.90 22.24 3.32
N THR A 208 14.68 21.23 4.16
CA THR A 208 13.36 20.58 4.23
C THR A 208 12.31 21.55 4.74
N TRP A 209 12.57 22.26 5.85
CA TRP A 209 11.61 23.21 6.39
C TRP A 209 11.40 24.42 5.47
N GLU A 210 12.44 24.90 4.76
CA GLU A 210 12.29 25.96 3.76
C GLU A 210 11.31 25.54 2.63
N LEU A 211 11.38 24.28 2.17
CA LEU A 211 10.42 23.76 1.20
C LEU A 211 9.01 23.78 1.78
N PHE A 212 8.81 23.21 2.96
CA PHE A 212 7.49 23.17 3.59
C PHE A 212 6.94 24.57 3.88
N ASP A 213 7.75 25.52 4.34
CA ASP A 213 7.33 26.91 4.53
C ASP A 213 6.77 27.50 3.22
N LYS A 214 7.46 27.30 2.10
CA LYS A 214 6.98 27.75 0.77
C LYS A 214 5.66 27.08 0.36
N LEU A 215 5.53 25.77 0.63
CA LEU A 215 4.32 25.03 0.29
C LEU A 215 3.12 25.48 1.13
N PHE A 216 3.31 25.73 2.42
CA PHE A 216 2.27 26.27 3.30
C PHE A 216 1.93 27.72 2.98
N ASP A 217 2.91 28.55 2.64
CA ASP A 217 2.69 29.90 2.13
C ASP A 217 1.89 29.91 0.82
N ASN A 218 2.05 28.84 -0.01
CA ASN A 218 1.27 28.63 -1.24
C ASN A 218 -0.08 27.92 -0.99
N GLY A 219 -0.52 27.77 0.26
CA GLY A 219 -1.83 27.25 0.62
C GLY A 219 -1.96 25.73 0.66
N MET A 220 -0.84 25.00 0.81
CA MET A 220 -0.90 23.56 1.08
C MET A 220 -1.63 23.29 2.39
N ILE A 221 -2.48 22.27 2.40
CA ILE A 221 -3.18 21.80 3.60
C ILE A 221 -2.75 20.38 3.98
N VAL A 222 -2.95 20.04 5.24
CA VAL A 222 -2.72 18.69 5.78
C VAL A 222 -4.03 18.12 6.30
N GLN A 223 -4.42 16.93 5.85
CA GLN A 223 -5.68 16.34 6.28
C GLN A 223 -5.69 14.81 6.17
N GLY A 224 -5.92 14.16 7.30
CA GLY A 224 -6.18 12.74 7.38
C GLY A 224 -5.00 11.85 6.98
N ALA A 225 -5.27 10.55 6.83
CA ALA A 225 -4.31 9.58 6.31
C ALA A 225 -4.28 9.61 4.76
N ASN A 226 -3.56 8.67 4.12
CA ASN A 226 -3.37 8.63 2.68
C ASN A 226 -4.70 8.56 1.88
N GLY A 227 -5.69 7.78 2.33
CA GLY A 227 -6.98 7.66 1.67
C GLY A 227 -7.73 9.00 1.61
N PRO A 228 -8.04 9.63 2.75
CA PRO A 228 -8.69 10.95 2.79
C PRO A 228 -7.99 12.02 1.96
N ALA A 229 -6.66 12.04 1.93
CA ALA A 229 -5.92 13.00 1.09
C ALA A 229 -6.14 12.73 -0.41
N LEU A 230 -6.09 11.45 -0.84
CA LEU A 230 -6.36 11.06 -2.23
C LEU A 230 -7.81 11.37 -2.61
N ASP A 231 -8.78 11.15 -1.72
CA ASP A 231 -10.20 11.44 -1.97
C ASP A 231 -10.46 12.92 -2.27
N GLN A 232 -9.70 13.84 -1.67
CA GLN A 232 -9.79 15.27 -1.99
C GLN A 232 -9.33 15.56 -3.43
N VAL A 233 -8.35 14.80 -3.92
CA VAL A 233 -7.83 14.98 -5.28
C VAL A 233 -8.71 14.27 -6.30
N THR A 234 -9.18 13.06 -6.04
CA THR A 234 -10.10 12.36 -6.96
C THR A 234 -11.44 13.09 -7.09
N SER A 235 -11.94 13.70 -6.00
CA SER A 235 -13.16 14.54 -6.06
C SER A 235 -12.96 15.91 -6.72
N GLY A 236 -11.73 16.28 -7.05
CA GLY A 236 -11.41 17.61 -7.61
C GLY A 236 -11.44 18.76 -6.60
N SER A 237 -11.56 18.47 -5.29
CA SER A 237 -11.52 19.50 -4.24
C SER A 237 -10.12 20.08 -4.05
N LYS A 238 -9.10 19.29 -4.35
CA LYS A 238 -7.68 19.63 -4.46
C LYS A 238 -7.13 19.09 -5.77
N GLY A 239 -6.05 19.68 -6.25
CA GLY A 239 -5.44 19.29 -7.51
C GLY A 239 -4.34 18.26 -7.37
N ILE A 240 -3.59 18.26 -6.25
CA ILE A 240 -2.37 17.48 -6.11
C ILE A 240 -2.21 16.94 -4.68
N VAL A 241 -1.89 15.64 -4.54
CA VAL A 241 -1.37 15.09 -3.28
C VAL A 241 0.15 15.19 -3.28
N PHE A 242 0.72 15.84 -2.26
CA PHE A 242 2.14 15.78 -1.92
C PHE A 242 2.42 14.51 -1.11
N GLY A 243 3.26 13.63 -1.62
CA GLY A 243 3.59 12.38 -0.92
C GLY A 243 2.42 11.37 -0.87
N GLY A 244 1.62 11.31 -1.92
CA GLY A 244 0.60 10.30 -2.09
C GLY A 244 1.23 8.93 -2.34
N VAL A 245 0.64 7.87 -1.78
CA VAL A 245 1.12 6.50 -2.00
C VAL A 245 0.74 6.00 -3.39
N ASP A 246 1.72 5.56 -4.15
CA ASP A 246 1.62 5.17 -5.55
C ASP A 246 0.57 4.07 -5.81
N TYR A 247 0.54 3.01 -5.01
CA TYR A 247 -0.39 1.89 -5.19
C TYR A 247 -1.87 2.31 -5.14
N SER A 248 -2.20 3.28 -4.26
CA SER A 248 -3.57 3.79 -4.16
C SER A 248 -3.93 4.63 -5.38
N ALA A 249 -3.00 5.46 -5.84
CA ALA A 249 -3.18 6.29 -7.02
C ALA A 249 -3.29 5.43 -8.30
N TYR A 250 -2.44 4.41 -8.48
CA TYR A 250 -2.58 3.44 -9.59
C TYR A 250 -3.90 2.67 -9.52
N SER A 251 -4.36 2.31 -8.33
CA SER A 251 -5.66 1.65 -8.15
C SER A 251 -6.81 2.56 -8.55
N ALA A 252 -6.79 3.83 -8.17
CA ALA A 252 -7.79 4.82 -8.55
C ALA A 252 -7.75 5.11 -10.07
N LYS A 253 -6.57 5.33 -10.63
CA LYS A 253 -6.37 5.52 -12.09
C LYS A 253 -6.90 4.32 -12.87
N GLY A 254 -6.67 3.10 -12.41
CA GLY A 254 -7.19 1.87 -13.02
C GLY A 254 -8.72 1.73 -12.95
N LYS A 255 -9.40 2.49 -12.09
CA LYS A 255 -10.86 2.59 -12.01
C LYS A 255 -11.42 3.74 -12.84
N GLY A 256 -10.56 4.50 -13.53
CA GLY A 256 -10.95 5.57 -14.42
C GLY A 256 -10.82 6.98 -13.83
N GLU A 257 -10.24 7.13 -12.64
CA GLU A 257 -9.96 8.46 -12.09
C GLU A 257 -8.91 9.19 -12.94
N PRO A 258 -9.09 10.50 -13.23
CA PRO A 258 -8.20 11.28 -14.09
C PRO A 258 -6.92 11.67 -13.37
N LEU A 259 -6.09 10.69 -13.01
CA LEU A 259 -4.89 10.89 -12.22
C LEU A 259 -3.61 10.72 -13.04
N GLU A 260 -2.62 11.57 -12.79
CA GLU A 260 -1.23 11.37 -13.16
C GLU A 260 -0.38 11.16 -11.91
N ILE A 261 0.47 10.12 -11.94
CA ILE A 261 1.33 9.74 -10.83
C ILE A 261 2.76 10.04 -11.23
N VAL A 262 3.39 10.98 -10.55
CA VAL A 262 4.72 11.46 -10.87
C VAL A 262 5.68 11.10 -9.74
N ILE A 263 6.72 10.34 -10.08
CA ILE A 263 7.87 10.16 -9.18
C ILE A 263 8.76 11.39 -9.33
N PRO A 264 8.99 12.18 -8.27
CA PRO A 264 9.73 13.42 -8.35
C PRO A 264 11.17 13.22 -8.83
N SER A 265 11.65 14.11 -9.69
CA SER A 265 12.97 14.00 -10.32
C SER A 265 14.12 14.13 -9.33
N SER A 266 13.96 14.92 -8.25
CA SER A 266 14.92 15.02 -7.14
C SER A 266 14.96 13.78 -6.25
N GLY A 267 14.07 12.82 -6.51
CA GLY A 267 13.96 11.57 -5.77
C GLY A 267 12.77 11.51 -4.82
N THR A 268 12.45 10.30 -4.38
CA THR A 268 11.40 10.01 -3.40
C THR A 268 11.82 8.91 -2.44
N THR A 269 10.97 8.57 -1.48
CA THR A 269 11.13 7.37 -0.67
C THR A 269 10.34 6.22 -1.25
N VAL A 270 10.92 5.02 -1.23
CA VAL A 270 10.17 3.77 -1.32
C VAL A 270 10.12 3.19 0.08
N THR A 271 9.03 3.47 0.77
CA THR A 271 8.87 3.05 2.17
C THR A 271 8.68 1.54 2.24
N PRO A 272 9.61 0.80 2.86
CA PRO A 272 9.42 -0.61 3.13
C PRO A 272 8.27 -0.81 4.10
N ARG A 273 7.49 -1.85 3.87
CA ARG A 273 6.35 -2.21 4.70
C ARG A 273 6.70 -3.47 5.50
N PRO A 274 7.08 -3.31 6.77
CA PRO A 274 7.64 -4.39 7.56
C PRO A 274 6.57 -5.29 8.15
N VAL A 275 6.82 -6.60 8.07
CA VAL A 275 6.12 -7.64 8.82
C VAL A 275 7.01 -8.13 9.97
N MET A 276 6.39 -8.46 11.10
CA MET A 276 7.05 -8.90 12.33
C MET A 276 6.19 -9.89 13.10
N ILE A 277 6.82 -10.74 13.91
CA ILE A 277 6.17 -11.69 14.80
C ILE A 277 6.30 -11.19 16.23
N MET A 278 5.23 -11.24 17.01
CA MET A 278 5.26 -10.90 18.42
C MET A 278 5.76 -12.11 19.24
N LYS A 279 6.71 -11.89 20.17
CA LYS A 279 7.19 -12.96 21.09
C LYS A 279 6.08 -13.56 21.94
N SER A 280 5.02 -12.81 22.16
CA SER A 280 3.83 -13.23 22.91
C SER A 280 2.88 -14.11 22.13
N SER A 281 3.19 -14.47 20.89
CA SER A 281 2.34 -15.33 20.07
C SER A 281 2.05 -16.65 20.77
N ASP A 282 0.78 -16.99 20.90
CA ASP A 282 0.30 -18.26 21.43
C ASP A 282 0.35 -19.38 20.38
N ASN A 283 0.53 -19.04 19.08
CA ASN A 283 0.63 -19.98 17.96
C ASN A 283 1.83 -19.63 17.06
N MET A 284 3.02 -19.75 17.64
CA MET A 284 4.28 -19.35 17.00
C MET A 284 4.54 -20.08 15.68
N ASP A 285 4.19 -21.35 15.55
CA ASP A 285 4.41 -22.12 14.32
C ASP A 285 3.55 -21.57 13.18
N ALA A 286 2.28 -21.26 13.44
CA ALA A 286 1.40 -20.65 12.45
C ALA A 286 1.81 -19.20 12.12
N ALA A 287 2.29 -18.43 13.11
CA ALA A 287 2.80 -17.07 12.90
C ALA A 287 4.04 -17.08 11.99
N LYS A 288 5.00 -18.00 12.22
CA LYS A 288 6.18 -18.18 11.38
C LYS A 288 5.79 -18.62 9.96
N ALA A 289 4.90 -19.62 9.85
CA ALA A 289 4.39 -20.06 8.54
C ALA A 289 3.68 -18.95 7.76
N PHE A 290 2.95 -18.07 8.44
CA PHE A 290 2.31 -16.93 7.79
C PHE A 290 3.34 -15.92 7.27
N VAL A 291 4.41 -15.67 8.01
CA VAL A 291 5.50 -14.80 7.56
C VAL A 291 6.26 -15.46 6.41
N ASP A 292 6.55 -16.76 6.45
CA ASP A 292 7.17 -17.49 5.32
C ASP A 292 6.30 -17.41 4.06
N PHE A 293 4.98 -17.62 4.20
CA PHE A 293 4.04 -17.42 3.11
C PHE A 293 4.14 -16.01 2.52
N MET A 294 4.20 -14.97 3.37
CA MET A 294 4.28 -13.58 2.91
C MET A 294 5.52 -13.28 2.06
N PHE A 295 6.61 -14.05 2.20
CA PHE A 295 7.81 -13.95 1.38
C PHE A 295 7.85 -14.95 0.22
N SER A 296 6.85 -15.81 0.07
CA SER A 296 6.72 -16.69 -1.09
C SER A 296 6.48 -15.89 -2.38
N GLU A 297 6.85 -16.46 -3.52
CA GLU A 297 6.59 -15.83 -4.82
C GLU A 297 5.09 -15.58 -5.02
N GLU A 298 4.22 -16.52 -4.62
CA GLU A 298 2.77 -16.38 -4.67
C GLU A 298 2.30 -15.12 -3.91
N ALA A 299 2.70 -14.92 -2.66
CA ALA A 299 2.31 -13.74 -1.87
C ALA A 299 2.92 -12.45 -2.42
N GLN A 300 4.11 -12.50 -3.01
CA GLN A 300 4.73 -11.35 -3.67
C GLN A 300 3.99 -10.95 -4.95
N GLN A 301 3.49 -11.92 -5.71
CA GLN A 301 2.60 -11.67 -6.87
C GLN A 301 1.25 -11.10 -6.44
N ILE A 302 0.69 -11.53 -5.28
CA ILE A 302 -0.50 -10.89 -4.69
C ILE A 302 -0.20 -9.42 -4.43
N SER A 303 0.94 -9.06 -3.84
CA SER A 303 1.34 -7.66 -3.63
C SER A 303 1.45 -6.89 -4.93
N ALA A 304 2.15 -7.44 -5.92
CA ALA A 304 2.28 -6.84 -7.24
C ALA A 304 0.90 -6.57 -7.88
N SER A 305 -0.04 -7.53 -7.78
CA SER A 305 -1.41 -7.38 -8.31
C SER A 305 -2.19 -6.23 -7.67
N LYS A 306 -1.81 -5.81 -6.47
CA LYS A 306 -2.37 -4.68 -5.72
C LYS A 306 -1.55 -3.39 -5.90
N ASN A 307 -0.68 -3.35 -6.90
CA ASN A 307 0.22 -2.24 -7.23
C ASN A 307 1.28 -1.92 -6.15
N MET A 308 1.57 -2.86 -5.25
CA MET A 308 2.70 -2.73 -4.34
C MET A 308 4.00 -3.03 -5.08
N ILE A 309 5.11 -2.46 -4.64
CA ILE A 309 6.45 -2.83 -5.08
C ILE A 309 6.88 -4.05 -4.27
N PRO A 310 6.97 -5.26 -4.87
CA PRO A 310 7.37 -6.46 -4.14
C PRO A 310 8.79 -6.35 -3.60
N SER A 311 9.08 -6.97 -2.45
CA SER A 311 10.47 -7.10 -1.99
C SER A 311 11.24 -8.15 -2.79
N ASN A 312 10.55 -9.15 -3.33
CA ASN A 312 11.14 -10.17 -4.18
C ASN A 312 11.58 -9.55 -5.52
N LYS A 313 12.89 -9.61 -5.78
CA LYS A 313 13.54 -9.00 -6.95
C LYS A 313 13.10 -9.62 -8.28
N ASN A 314 12.51 -10.82 -8.24
CA ASN A 314 12.06 -11.55 -9.41
C ASN A 314 10.58 -11.28 -9.76
N VAL A 315 9.88 -10.51 -8.93
CA VAL A 315 8.47 -10.16 -9.13
C VAL A 315 8.34 -8.66 -9.42
N ASP A 316 7.84 -8.34 -10.61
CA ASP A 316 7.64 -6.96 -11.05
C ASP A 316 6.30 -6.39 -10.51
N PRO A 317 6.23 -5.10 -10.17
CA PRO A 317 4.97 -4.46 -9.83
C PRO A 317 4.04 -4.44 -11.06
N LYS A 318 2.73 -4.58 -10.84
CA LYS A 318 1.73 -4.56 -11.93
C LYS A 318 1.68 -3.23 -12.67
N ASN A 319 1.81 -2.13 -11.94
CA ASN A 319 1.84 -0.78 -12.47
C ASN A 319 2.97 -0.01 -11.76
N GLY A 320 3.42 1.06 -12.42
CA GLY A 320 4.49 1.89 -11.89
C GLY A 320 5.90 1.34 -12.16
N PRO A 321 6.93 2.04 -11.68
CA PRO A 321 8.31 1.67 -11.88
C PRO A 321 8.71 0.49 -10.97
N LYS A 322 9.74 -0.25 -11.39
CA LYS A 322 10.45 -1.20 -10.52
C LYS A 322 11.24 -0.43 -9.48
N LEU A 323 11.53 -1.06 -8.34
CA LEU A 323 12.34 -0.44 -7.29
C LEU A 323 13.67 0.12 -7.82
N ALA A 324 14.34 -0.63 -8.69
CA ALA A 324 15.62 -0.25 -9.27
C ALA A 324 15.56 0.99 -10.21
N ASP A 325 14.37 1.35 -10.70
CA ASP A 325 14.17 2.47 -11.61
C ASP A 325 13.75 3.76 -10.86
N ILE A 326 13.56 3.66 -9.53
CA ILE A 326 13.17 4.81 -8.70
C ILE A 326 14.41 5.49 -8.15
N ASN A 327 14.55 6.79 -8.44
CA ASN A 327 15.52 7.63 -7.73
C ASN A 327 15.06 7.79 -6.28
N GLN A 328 15.74 7.14 -5.34
CA GLN A 328 15.43 7.24 -3.92
C GLN A 328 16.21 8.40 -3.29
N ILE A 329 15.53 9.19 -2.44
CA ILE A 329 16.17 10.23 -1.62
C ILE A 329 17.24 9.59 -0.74
N SER A 330 16.87 8.48 -0.08
CA SER A 330 17.78 7.64 0.68
C SER A 330 17.17 6.25 0.81
N ASP A 331 18.01 5.22 0.85
CA ASP A 331 17.67 3.82 1.15
C ASP A 331 18.28 3.34 2.48
N ASP A 332 19.05 4.19 3.15
CA ASP A 332 19.58 3.91 4.50
C ASP A 332 18.51 4.14 5.58
N TRP A 333 17.63 3.16 5.72
CA TRP A 333 16.55 3.19 6.70
C TRP A 333 17.04 3.20 8.15
N ALA A 334 18.26 2.74 8.41
CA ALA A 334 18.88 2.83 9.73
C ALA A 334 19.27 4.29 10.05
N ALA A 335 19.80 5.03 9.08
CA ALA A 335 20.09 6.47 9.21
C ALA A 335 18.79 7.28 9.32
N ILE A 336 17.81 7.05 8.42
CA ILE A 336 16.49 7.70 8.44
C ILE A 336 15.84 7.54 9.83
N SER A 337 15.92 6.35 10.43
CA SER A 337 15.33 6.07 11.73
C SER A 337 15.94 6.89 12.87
N LYS A 338 17.20 7.28 12.78
CA LYS A 338 17.84 8.13 13.79
C LYS A 338 17.26 9.54 13.81
N GLU A 339 16.90 10.07 12.62
CA GLU A 339 16.30 11.39 12.47
C GLU A 339 14.80 11.42 12.79
N SER A 340 14.13 10.26 12.85
CA SER A 340 12.67 10.18 13.08
C SER A 340 12.22 10.68 14.45
N LYS A 341 13.18 10.94 15.35
CA LYS A 341 12.88 11.37 16.70
C LYS A 341 12.39 12.83 16.67
N ASN A 342 11.13 13.03 17.01
CA ASN A 342 10.45 14.32 17.07
C ASN A 342 10.05 14.97 15.74
N VAL A 343 10.34 14.38 14.57
CA VAL A 343 9.96 14.97 13.26
C VAL A 343 8.47 15.26 13.17
N ARG A 344 7.62 14.32 13.64
CA ARG A 344 6.15 14.52 13.66
C ARG A 344 5.72 15.66 14.56
N GLU A 345 6.36 15.80 15.73
CA GLU A 345 6.08 16.87 16.69
C GLU A 345 6.55 18.22 16.13
N GLN A 346 7.74 18.28 15.57
CA GLN A 346 8.27 19.48 14.91
C GLN A 346 7.36 19.95 13.77
N PHE A 347 6.91 19.02 12.92
CA PHE A 347 5.97 19.33 11.84
C PHE A 347 4.65 19.87 12.37
N ALA A 348 4.07 19.20 13.38
CA ALA A 348 2.81 19.61 13.97
C ALA A 348 2.92 20.99 14.64
N ASP A 349 4.02 21.25 15.35
CA ASP A 349 4.27 22.54 16.01
C ASP A 349 4.45 23.70 15.03
N ARG A 350 4.98 23.41 13.83
CA ARG A 350 5.18 24.42 12.78
C ARG A 350 3.88 24.72 12.01
N TYR A 351 3.12 23.68 11.64
CA TYR A 351 2.10 23.81 10.58
C TYR A 351 0.68 23.41 10.99
N LEU A 352 0.47 22.75 12.13
CA LEU A 352 -0.84 22.18 12.50
C LEU A 352 -1.43 22.79 13.78
N LYS A 353 -1.24 24.09 13.98
CA LYS A 353 -1.76 24.83 15.15
C LYS A 353 -3.23 25.17 15.00
#